data_9afa88d125898c3e53fb8a29f6e5bf15
#
_entry.id   9afa88d125898c3e53fb8a29f6e5bf15
#
_cell.length_a   1.000
_cell.length_b   1.000
_cell.length_c   1.000
_cell.angle_alpha   90.00
_cell.angle_beta   90.00
_cell.angle_gamma   90.00
#
_symmetry.space_group_name_H-M   'P 1'
#
loop_
_entity.id
_entity.type
_entity.pdbx_description
1 polymer ?
#
loop_
_entity_poly.entity_id
_entity_poly.type
_entity_poly.pdbx_seq_one_letter_code
_entity_poly.pdbx_strand_id
1 'polypeptide(L)'
;MKQSIITSFLVFAFAAILMAQAPTAKIKTEPVSSETLTKLGLTTNSVSAGLPVFANQTYVYLSANDVGGYLPVLTSSFNLFQKPGGSAATLEDIGVANWTGLKADVKGAYKVELTMTTANGTDQDTITLYAGDYVGVGNFDGVSAAFPSCMSCHTGQPAFDNIYSSWQNTGHANTLKKAMDTWSFFSTSCLKCHSTGTDYDLVAANNGFDDVAAALGWVWVGPPAPGKWDAFKTAYPTAVKFATIGCENCHGAGSNHTSFQQTGSEFKTMATFEAGVCNQCHAESQGVQYESSL
;
A
#
# COMPACT_ATOMS: atom_id res chain seq x y z
N MET A 1 -78.29 -41.20 -3.25
CA MET A 1 -77.55 -40.39 -2.23
C MET A 1 -76.11 -40.28 -2.66
N LYS A 2 -75.66 -39.11 -3.20
CA LYS A 2 -74.30 -38.88 -3.62
C LYS A 2 -73.71 -37.91 -2.53
N GLN A 3 -72.73 -38.40 -1.78
CA GLN A 3 -71.99 -37.58 -0.84
C GLN A 3 -70.86 -36.85 -1.61
N SER A 4 -70.94 -35.52 -1.62
CA SER A 4 -69.82 -34.67 -2.10
C SER A 4 -68.83 -34.45 -0.98
N ILE A 5 -67.62 -34.93 -1.18
CA ILE A 5 -66.48 -34.66 -0.29
C ILE A 5 -65.88 -33.33 -0.74
N ILE A 6 -66.00 -32.29 0.06
CA ILE A 6 -65.31 -30.98 -0.11
C ILE A 6 -63.95 -31.11 0.55
N THR A 7 -62.88 -31.21 -0.29
CA THR A 7 -61.52 -31.20 0.21
C THR A 7 -61.05 -29.73 0.29
N SER A 8 -60.99 -29.20 1.49
CA SER A 8 -60.40 -27.87 1.75
C SER A 8 -58.88 -27.94 1.66
N PHE A 9 -58.31 -27.34 0.61
CA PHE A 9 -56.87 -27.09 0.51
C PHE A 9 -56.49 -25.89 1.40
N LEU A 10 -55.84 -26.17 2.52
CA LEU A 10 -55.20 -25.12 3.34
C LEU A 10 -53.88 -24.74 2.66
N VAL A 11 -53.85 -23.59 1.97
CA VAL A 11 -52.62 -23.00 1.44
C VAL A 11 -51.91 -22.30 2.61
N PHE A 12 -50.89 -22.95 3.16
CA PHE A 12 -49.94 -22.30 4.05
C PHE A 12 -49.01 -21.38 3.21
N ALA A 13 -49.31 -20.09 3.16
CA ALA A 13 -48.38 -19.07 2.70
C ALA A 13 -47.26 -18.94 3.74
N PHE A 14 -46.14 -19.59 3.50
CA PHE A 14 -44.88 -19.28 4.19
C PHE A 14 -44.43 -17.90 3.69
N ALA A 15 -44.74 -16.84 4.43
CA ALA A 15 -44.05 -15.58 4.29
C ALA A 15 -42.62 -15.80 4.79
N ALA A 16 -41.71 -16.03 3.90
CA ALA A 16 -40.28 -15.92 4.21
C ALA A 16 -40.04 -14.46 4.63
N ILE A 17 -39.93 -14.22 5.93
CA ILE A 17 -39.41 -12.96 6.45
C ILE A 17 -37.95 -12.96 6.04
N LEU A 18 -37.65 -12.31 4.91
CA LEU A 18 -36.26 -11.93 4.59
C LEU A 18 -35.87 -10.97 5.73
N MET A 19 -35.17 -11.49 6.71
CA MET A 19 -34.48 -10.66 7.69
C MET A 19 -33.49 -9.82 6.89
N ALA A 20 -33.77 -8.52 6.77
CA ALA A 20 -32.83 -7.58 6.16
C ALA A 20 -31.54 -7.64 6.98
N GLN A 21 -30.46 -8.10 6.35
CA GLN A 21 -29.18 -8.19 7.02
C GLN A 21 -28.70 -6.78 7.34
N ALA A 22 -28.33 -6.54 8.60
CA ALA A 22 -27.71 -5.28 8.99
C ALA A 22 -26.38 -5.09 8.22
N PRO A 23 -26.02 -3.86 7.85
CA PRO A 23 -24.74 -3.60 7.21
C PRO A 23 -23.58 -3.94 8.14
N THR A 24 -22.44 -4.27 7.58
CA THR A 24 -21.19 -4.44 8.31
C THR A 24 -20.17 -3.51 7.68
N ALA A 25 -19.95 -2.37 8.32
CA ALA A 25 -19.04 -1.34 7.82
C ALA A 25 -17.59 -1.84 7.81
N LYS A 26 -16.86 -1.49 6.76
CA LYS A 26 -15.44 -1.73 6.63
C LYS A 26 -14.74 -0.58 5.92
N ILE A 27 -13.70 -0.04 6.54
CA ILE A 27 -12.77 0.86 5.89
C ILE A 27 -11.78 0.00 5.12
N LYS A 28 -11.68 0.23 3.81
CA LYS A 28 -10.66 -0.37 2.97
C LYS A 28 -9.64 0.70 2.58
N THR A 29 -8.36 0.35 2.62
CA THR A 29 -7.31 1.14 1.98
C THR A 29 -7.27 0.78 0.50
N GLU A 30 -7.32 1.78 -0.36
CA GLU A 30 -7.44 1.57 -1.80
C GLU A 30 -6.10 1.80 -2.50
N PRO A 31 -5.64 0.84 -3.32
CA PRO A 31 -4.51 1.05 -4.19
C PRO A 31 -4.91 2.03 -5.31
N VAL A 32 -4.07 3.01 -5.54
CA VAL A 32 -4.28 4.03 -6.58
C VAL A 32 -3.04 4.12 -7.44
N SER A 33 -3.13 3.58 -8.65
CA SER A 33 -2.09 3.66 -9.68
C SER A 33 -2.14 4.99 -10.42
N SER A 34 -1.14 5.27 -11.25
CA SER A 34 -1.18 6.43 -12.15
C SER A 34 -2.37 6.38 -13.14
N GLU A 35 -2.79 5.18 -13.55
CA GLU A 35 -3.98 4.98 -14.39
C GLU A 35 -5.25 5.29 -13.60
N THR A 36 -5.33 4.83 -12.35
CA THR A 36 -6.44 5.13 -11.45
C THR A 36 -6.55 6.63 -11.16
N LEU A 37 -5.43 7.32 -10.88
CA LEU A 37 -5.42 8.78 -10.72
C LEU A 37 -6.05 9.48 -11.93
N THR A 38 -5.65 9.07 -13.13
CA THR A 38 -6.19 9.61 -14.37
C THR A 38 -7.69 9.33 -14.53
N LYS A 39 -8.12 8.10 -14.29
CA LYS A 39 -9.53 7.69 -14.38
C LYS A 39 -10.43 8.43 -13.39
N LEU A 40 -9.93 8.68 -12.19
CA LEU A 40 -10.65 9.40 -11.14
C LEU A 40 -10.54 10.94 -11.27
N GLY A 41 -9.69 11.46 -12.16
CA GLY A 41 -9.44 12.89 -12.32
C GLY A 41 -8.64 13.53 -11.16
N LEU A 42 -7.88 12.75 -10.41
CA LEU A 42 -7.09 13.20 -9.26
C LEU A 42 -5.73 13.74 -9.74
N THR A 43 -5.64 15.04 -10.01
CA THR A 43 -4.44 15.66 -10.60
C THR A 43 -3.43 16.17 -9.57
N THR A 44 -3.83 16.34 -8.31
CA THR A 44 -2.99 16.89 -7.23
C THR A 44 -2.50 15.85 -6.24
N ASN A 45 -2.94 14.62 -6.38
CA ASN A 45 -2.70 13.52 -5.46
C ASN A 45 -1.64 12.58 -6.04
N SER A 46 -1.13 11.68 -5.22
CA SER A 46 -0.07 10.73 -5.58
C SER A 46 -0.60 9.30 -5.65
N VAL A 47 0.13 8.43 -6.30
CA VAL A 47 -0.11 6.98 -6.24
C VAL A 47 -0.06 6.47 -4.81
N SER A 48 -0.78 5.38 -4.54
CA SER A 48 -0.81 4.70 -3.24
C SER A 48 -0.82 3.19 -3.43
N ALA A 49 -0.05 2.49 -2.60
CA ALA A 49 -0.06 1.04 -2.57
C ALA A 49 -1.38 0.44 -2.03
N GLY A 50 -2.24 1.25 -1.44
CA GLY A 50 -3.42 0.73 -0.75
C GLY A 50 -3.08 -0.02 0.54
N LEU A 51 -1.98 0.34 1.18
CA LEU A 51 -1.55 -0.27 2.43
C LEU A 51 -1.86 0.64 3.62
N PRO A 52 -2.22 0.09 4.78
CA PRO A 52 -2.37 0.88 5.99
C PRO A 52 -1.03 1.36 6.57
N VAL A 53 0.10 0.88 6.05
CA VAL A 53 1.44 1.42 6.29
C VAL A 53 1.91 2.12 5.03
N PHE A 54 2.24 3.40 5.12
CA PHE A 54 2.61 4.21 3.97
C PHE A 54 3.71 5.22 4.33
N ALA A 55 4.30 5.83 3.33
CA ALA A 55 5.39 6.76 3.57
C ALA A 55 4.86 8.11 4.08
N ASN A 56 5.62 8.73 4.98
CA ASN A 56 5.34 10.09 5.45
C ASN A 56 5.30 11.07 4.28
N GLN A 57 4.42 12.05 4.35
CA GLN A 57 4.15 13.07 3.32
C GLN A 57 3.58 12.53 2.00
N THR A 58 3.14 11.26 1.98
CA THR A 58 2.41 10.67 0.86
C THR A 58 0.93 10.46 1.19
N TYR A 59 0.16 9.96 0.23
CA TYR A 59 -1.27 9.72 0.38
C TYR A 59 -1.60 8.26 0.68
N VAL A 60 -2.66 8.08 1.48
CA VAL A 60 -3.45 6.85 1.55
C VAL A 60 -4.90 7.20 1.24
N TYR A 61 -5.58 6.35 0.46
CA TYR A 61 -6.98 6.51 0.10
C TYR A 61 -7.82 5.49 0.85
N LEU A 62 -8.97 5.91 1.33
CA LEU A 62 -9.88 5.10 2.11
C LEU A 62 -11.24 5.07 1.44
N SER A 63 -11.86 3.92 1.39
CA SER A 63 -13.23 3.74 0.92
C SER A 63 -14.11 3.10 1.99
N ALA A 64 -15.40 3.41 1.94
CA ALA A 64 -16.43 2.80 2.76
C ALA A 64 -17.04 1.61 2.03
N ASN A 65 -17.04 0.43 2.67
CA ASN A 65 -17.54 -0.81 2.10
C ASN A 65 -18.48 -1.52 3.10
N ASP A 66 -19.48 -2.23 2.58
CA ASP A 66 -20.22 -3.24 3.31
C ASP A 66 -19.54 -4.61 3.13
N VAL A 67 -19.11 -5.25 4.23
CA VAL A 67 -18.33 -6.52 4.16
C VAL A 67 -19.10 -7.63 3.46
N GLY A 68 -20.42 -7.61 3.53
CA GLY A 68 -21.26 -8.56 2.79
C GLY A 68 -21.31 -8.29 1.28
N GLY A 69 -20.96 -7.06 0.86
CA GLY A 69 -21.02 -6.62 -0.55
C GLY A 69 -22.45 -6.61 -1.14
N TYR A 70 -23.46 -6.82 -0.29
CA TYR A 70 -24.85 -7.02 -0.73
C TYR A 70 -25.62 -5.70 -0.85
N LEU A 71 -25.15 -4.66 -0.16
CA LEU A 71 -25.89 -3.40 -0.10
C LEU A 71 -25.01 -2.24 -0.57
N PRO A 72 -25.54 -1.37 -1.44
CA PRO A 72 -24.82 -0.17 -1.80
C PRO A 72 -24.70 0.77 -0.59
N VAL A 73 -23.55 1.38 -0.42
CA VAL A 73 -23.33 2.46 0.55
C VAL A 73 -24.07 3.70 0.04
N LEU A 74 -25.07 4.15 0.79
CA LEU A 74 -25.85 5.33 0.45
C LEU A 74 -25.15 6.62 0.89
N THR A 75 -24.59 6.59 2.09
CA THR A 75 -23.80 7.71 2.63
C THR A 75 -22.65 7.17 3.48
N SER A 76 -21.55 7.89 3.49
CA SER A 76 -20.42 7.65 4.38
C SER A 76 -19.88 8.95 4.95
N SER A 77 -19.38 8.89 6.18
CA SER A 77 -18.70 9.99 6.85
C SER A 77 -17.43 9.44 7.51
N PHE A 78 -16.29 10.03 7.18
CA PHE A 78 -15.02 9.69 7.78
C PHE A 78 -14.59 10.77 8.79
N ASN A 79 -14.02 10.35 9.91
CA ASN A 79 -13.55 11.21 10.98
C ASN A 79 -12.14 10.81 11.40
N LEU A 80 -11.16 11.72 11.23
CA LEU A 80 -9.80 11.55 11.74
C LEU A 80 -9.79 11.95 13.23
N PHE A 81 -10.03 10.96 14.11
CA PHE A 81 -10.19 11.22 15.53
C PHE A 81 -8.90 11.14 16.36
N GLN A 82 -7.83 10.57 15.79
CA GLN A 82 -6.51 10.54 16.41
C GLN A 82 -5.41 10.74 15.34
N LYS A 83 -4.40 11.56 15.65
CA LYS A 83 -3.22 11.81 14.83
C LYS A 83 -2.00 12.08 15.70
N PRO A 84 -0.76 11.96 15.18
CA PRO A 84 0.47 12.26 15.91
C PRO A 84 0.49 13.70 16.44
N GLY A 85 1.18 13.89 17.57
CA GLY A 85 1.40 15.25 18.11
C GLY A 85 2.12 16.14 17.10
N GLY A 86 1.60 17.36 16.91
CA GLY A 86 2.12 18.31 15.93
C GLY A 86 1.58 18.14 14.51
N SER A 87 0.83 17.09 14.22
CA SER A 87 0.21 16.91 12.90
C SER A 87 -0.93 17.90 12.65
N ALA A 88 -0.91 18.54 11.48
CA ALA A 88 -2.00 19.36 10.94
C ALA A 88 -2.88 18.60 9.93
N ALA A 89 -2.56 17.32 9.64
CA ALA A 89 -3.27 16.52 8.64
C ALA A 89 -4.78 16.48 8.89
N THR A 90 -5.52 16.48 7.80
CA THR A 90 -7.00 16.36 7.75
C THR A 90 -7.37 15.35 6.68
N LEU A 91 -8.59 14.82 6.76
CA LEU A 91 -9.15 14.05 5.65
C LEU A 91 -9.57 15.01 4.53
N GLU A 92 -9.35 14.59 3.30
CA GLU A 92 -9.62 15.36 2.09
C GLU A 92 -10.78 14.73 1.32
N ASP A 93 -11.71 15.58 0.87
CA ASP A 93 -12.68 15.18 -0.15
C ASP A 93 -11.94 15.11 -1.50
N ILE A 94 -11.85 13.92 -2.05
CA ILE A 94 -11.17 13.67 -3.33
C ILE A 94 -12.14 13.65 -4.53
N GLY A 95 -13.41 14.00 -4.31
CA GLY A 95 -14.43 14.03 -5.36
C GLY A 95 -14.94 12.64 -5.79
N VAL A 96 -14.58 11.58 -5.08
CA VAL A 96 -15.05 10.22 -5.33
C VAL A 96 -16.04 9.82 -4.22
N ALA A 97 -17.25 9.42 -4.60
CA ALA A 97 -18.29 9.07 -3.63
C ALA A 97 -17.85 7.95 -2.70
N ASN A 98 -18.07 8.12 -1.41
CA ASN A 98 -17.72 7.17 -0.34
C ASN A 98 -16.20 6.92 -0.18
N TRP A 99 -15.36 7.82 -0.70
CA TRP A 99 -13.91 7.81 -0.51
C TRP A 99 -13.43 9.07 0.21
N THR A 100 -12.26 8.96 0.80
CA THR A 100 -11.49 10.09 1.34
C THR A 100 -10.00 9.85 1.16
N GLY A 101 -9.22 10.92 1.11
CA GLY A 101 -7.77 10.89 1.11
C GLY A 101 -7.20 11.35 2.46
N LEU A 102 -6.07 10.82 2.85
CA LEU A 102 -5.26 11.30 3.95
C LEU A 102 -3.83 11.48 3.47
N LYS A 103 -3.31 12.70 3.52
CA LYS A 103 -1.88 12.97 3.39
C LYS A 103 -1.27 13.13 4.77
N ALA A 104 -0.36 12.21 5.15
CA ALA A 104 0.37 12.36 6.41
C ALA A 104 1.38 13.51 6.31
N ASP A 105 1.53 14.26 7.39
CA ASP A 105 2.49 15.35 7.53
C ASP A 105 3.52 15.10 8.65
N VAL A 106 3.22 14.15 9.55
CA VAL A 106 4.05 13.72 10.67
C VAL A 106 4.03 12.21 10.77
N LYS A 107 5.17 11.61 11.07
CA LYS A 107 5.27 10.16 11.31
C LYS A 107 4.49 9.72 12.53
N GLY A 108 3.87 8.54 12.45
CA GLY A 108 3.15 7.92 13.55
C GLY A 108 1.79 7.38 13.15
N ALA A 109 0.97 7.09 14.15
CA ALA A 109 -0.34 6.48 13.97
C ALA A 109 -1.44 7.53 13.78
N TYR A 110 -2.26 7.30 12.75
CA TYR A 110 -3.50 8.02 12.47
C TYR A 110 -4.66 7.06 12.63
N LYS A 111 -5.73 7.48 13.32
CA LYS A 111 -6.93 6.64 13.44
C LYS A 111 -8.13 7.34 12.81
N VAL A 112 -8.77 6.61 11.90
CA VAL A 112 -9.95 7.07 11.16
C VAL A 112 -11.13 6.20 11.53
N GLU A 113 -12.24 6.85 11.84
CA GLU A 113 -13.54 6.24 12.04
C GLU A 113 -14.39 6.46 10.79
N LEU A 114 -15.15 5.45 10.41
CA LEU A 114 -16.19 5.48 9.39
C LEU A 114 -17.54 5.31 10.04
N THR A 115 -18.49 6.15 9.68
CA THR A 115 -19.93 5.89 9.85
C THR A 115 -20.54 5.72 8.46
N MET A 116 -21.15 4.57 8.21
CA MET A 116 -21.69 4.18 6.91
C MET A 116 -23.18 3.85 7.03
N THR A 117 -23.99 4.28 6.07
CA THR A 117 -25.42 3.98 6.00
C THR A 117 -25.74 3.25 4.71
N THR A 118 -26.54 2.20 4.82
CA THR A 118 -27.13 1.44 3.70
C THR A 118 -28.66 1.48 3.83
N ALA A 119 -29.37 0.84 2.91
CA ALA A 119 -30.83 0.70 3.01
C ALA A 119 -31.30 -0.05 4.26
N ASN A 120 -30.44 -0.85 4.90
CA ASN A 120 -30.78 -1.69 6.05
C ASN A 120 -30.27 -1.13 7.39
N GLY A 121 -29.70 0.07 7.42
CA GLY A 121 -29.25 0.70 8.65
C GLY A 121 -27.87 1.35 8.55
N THR A 122 -27.34 1.68 9.71
CA THR A 122 -26.03 2.35 9.87
C THR A 122 -25.10 1.48 10.69
N ASP A 123 -23.82 1.47 10.34
CA ASP A 123 -22.75 0.78 11.07
C ASP A 123 -21.46 1.60 11.04
N GLN A 124 -20.49 1.23 11.86
CA GLN A 124 -19.21 1.93 12.05
C GLN A 124 -18.03 0.97 12.00
N ASP A 125 -16.90 1.46 11.48
CA ASP A 125 -15.60 0.78 11.54
C ASP A 125 -14.50 1.78 11.88
N THR A 126 -13.36 1.27 12.34
CA THR A 126 -12.16 2.07 12.59
C THR A 126 -10.93 1.41 12.01
N ILE A 127 -10.02 2.23 11.46
CA ILE A 127 -8.73 1.76 10.97
C ILE A 127 -7.59 2.56 11.62
N THR A 128 -6.48 1.88 11.89
CA THR A 128 -5.21 2.52 12.25
C THR A 128 -4.28 2.51 11.04
N LEU A 129 -3.81 3.68 10.68
CA LEU A 129 -2.87 3.92 9.59
C LEU A 129 -1.52 4.34 10.18
N TYR A 130 -0.43 3.90 9.59
CA TYR A 130 0.92 4.23 10.07
C TYR A 130 1.71 4.94 8.97
N ALA A 131 2.02 6.21 9.17
CA ALA A 131 2.93 6.96 8.32
C ALA A 131 4.36 6.85 8.84
N GLY A 132 5.31 6.45 7.99
CA GLY A 132 6.70 6.23 8.38
C GLY A 132 7.71 6.68 7.34
N ASP A 133 8.98 6.60 7.68
CA ASP A 133 10.08 6.77 6.72
C ASP A 133 10.55 5.40 6.22
N TYR A 134 11.13 5.38 5.05
CA TYR A 134 11.80 4.20 4.53
C TYR A 134 13.11 3.91 5.29
N VAL A 135 13.39 2.63 5.52
CA VAL A 135 14.62 2.16 6.20
C VAL A 135 15.56 1.41 5.27
N GLY A 136 15.03 0.91 4.16
CA GLY A 136 15.78 0.17 3.15
C GLY A 136 16.06 -1.28 3.50
N VAL A 137 16.48 -2.04 2.49
CA VAL A 137 16.69 -3.50 2.64
C VAL A 137 17.91 -3.78 3.54
N GLY A 138 19.03 -3.11 3.34
CA GLY A 138 20.32 -3.47 3.95
C GLY A 138 20.86 -4.79 3.39
N ASN A 139 22.11 -5.10 3.72
CA ASN A 139 22.80 -6.31 3.29
C ASN A 139 22.59 -6.72 1.81
N PHE A 140 22.37 -5.72 0.97
CA PHE A 140 22.12 -5.90 -0.44
C PHE A 140 23.40 -5.59 -1.23
N ASP A 141 23.78 -6.51 -2.12
CA ASP A 141 24.97 -6.40 -2.96
C ASP A 141 26.28 -6.08 -2.17
N GLY A 142 26.43 -6.68 -1.00
CA GLY A 142 27.59 -6.50 -0.13
C GLY A 142 27.54 -5.26 0.77
N VAL A 143 26.43 -4.53 0.79
CA VAL A 143 26.22 -3.42 1.71
C VAL A 143 25.81 -3.92 3.09
N SER A 144 26.36 -3.32 4.15
CA SER A 144 26.07 -3.71 5.53
C SER A 144 24.58 -3.64 5.87
N ALA A 145 24.10 -4.65 6.61
CA ALA A 145 22.76 -4.70 7.18
C ALA A 145 22.64 -3.90 8.48
N ALA A 146 23.33 -2.77 8.62
CA ALA A 146 23.25 -1.95 9.83
C ALA A 146 21.81 -1.53 10.11
N PHE A 147 21.41 -1.64 11.39
CA PHE A 147 20.10 -1.18 11.86
C PHE A 147 19.98 0.37 11.74
N PRO A 148 18.83 0.92 11.34
CA PRO A 148 17.62 0.22 10.90
C PRO A 148 17.70 -0.21 9.43
N SER A 149 17.38 -1.48 9.17
CA SER A 149 17.14 -2.03 7.84
C SER A 149 16.39 -3.36 7.96
N CYS A 150 15.73 -3.81 6.90
CA CYS A 150 14.98 -5.07 6.95
C CYS A 150 15.89 -6.26 7.25
N MET A 151 17.07 -6.31 6.64
CA MET A 151 18.03 -7.41 6.77
C MET A 151 18.85 -7.38 8.07
N SER A 152 18.73 -6.35 8.89
CA SER A 152 19.30 -6.39 10.24
C SER A 152 18.65 -7.47 11.14
N CYS A 153 17.41 -7.87 10.81
CA CYS A 153 16.65 -8.90 11.53
C CYS A 153 16.26 -10.10 10.65
N HIS A 154 15.90 -9.88 9.37
CA HIS A 154 15.30 -10.90 8.49
C HIS A 154 16.31 -11.72 7.65
N THR A 155 17.45 -12.08 8.25
CA THR A 155 18.51 -12.90 7.63
C THR A 155 18.56 -14.33 8.14
N GLY A 156 17.47 -14.83 8.75
CA GLY A 156 17.42 -16.21 9.26
C GLY A 156 17.90 -16.36 10.70
N GLN A 157 17.76 -15.33 11.53
CA GLN A 157 17.88 -15.46 12.97
C GLN A 157 16.71 -16.34 13.51
N PRO A 158 16.87 -17.04 14.63
CA PRO A 158 15.88 -18.03 15.10
C PRO A 158 14.44 -17.49 15.27
N ALA A 159 14.28 -16.19 15.45
CA ALA A 159 12.97 -15.54 15.61
C ALA A 159 12.38 -14.99 14.30
N PHE A 160 13.13 -15.01 13.19
CA PHE A 160 12.74 -14.36 11.94
C PHE A 160 13.04 -15.25 10.73
N ASP A 161 12.08 -15.36 9.83
CA ASP A 161 12.25 -16.12 8.59
C ASP A 161 13.34 -15.52 7.71
N ASN A 162 14.12 -16.38 7.05
CA ASN A 162 15.11 -15.95 6.06
C ASN A 162 14.45 -15.67 4.71
N ILE A 163 13.70 -14.56 4.63
CA ILE A 163 13.02 -14.13 3.41
C ILE A 163 14.03 -13.57 2.41
N TYR A 164 15.16 -13.04 2.89
CA TYR A 164 16.20 -12.47 2.05
C TYR A 164 16.74 -13.46 1.01
N SER A 165 16.93 -14.72 1.38
CA SER A 165 17.48 -15.75 0.47
C SER A 165 16.60 -15.96 -0.77
N SER A 166 15.30 -15.81 -0.63
CA SER A 166 14.35 -15.91 -1.75
C SER A 166 14.31 -14.63 -2.58
N TRP A 167 14.26 -13.46 -1.92
CA TRP A 167 14.15 -12.17 -2.58
C TRP A 167 15.40 -11.77 -3.37
N GLN A 168 16.62 -11.98 -2.84
CA GLN A 168 17.87 -11.50 -3.43
C GLN A 168 18.13 -11.96 -4.87
N ASN A 169 17.54 -13.10 -5.28
CA ASN A 169 17.72 -13.67 -6.62
C ASN A 169 16.59 -13.29 -7.58
N THR A 170 15.63 -12.48 -7.15
CA THR A 170 14.51 -12.05 -8.00
C THR A 170 14.88 -10.92 -8.96
N GLY A 171 14.05 -10.72 -9.97
CA GLY A 171 14.12 -9.53 -10.82
C GLY A 171 13.99 -8.25 -10.00
N HIS A 172 13.11 -8.19 -9.02
CA HIS A 172 12.91 -7.03 -8.15
C HIS A 172 14.22 -6.60 -7.47
N ALA A 173 14.95 -7.54 -6.88
CA ALA A 173 16.21 -7.24 -6.22
C ALA A 173 17.28 -6.69 -7.19
N ASN A 174 17.28 -7.13 -8.46
CA ASN A 174 18.40 -6.92 -9.37
C ASN A 174 18.11 -5.98 -10.55
N THR A 175 16.87 -5.49 -10.68
CA THR A 175 16.45 -4.74 -11.88
C THR A 175 17.20 -3.42 -12.03
N LEU A 176 17.33 -2.60 -10.98
CA LEU A 176 18.03 -1.31 -11.07
C LEU A 176 19.52 -1.49 -11.38
N LYS A 177 20.17 -2.47 -10.74
CA LYS A 177 21.55 -2.85 -11.05
C LYS A 177 21.73 -3.16 -12.53
N LYS A 178 20.87 -4.03 -13.08
CA LYS A 178 20.86 -4.38 -14.48
C LYS A 178 20.59 -3.18 -15.38
N ALA A 179 19.64 -2.33 -14.98
CA ALA A 179 19.25 -1.15 -15.74
C ALA A 179 20.42 -0.15 -15.89
N MET A 180 21.12 0.15 -14.80
CA MET A 180 22.27 1.06 -14.80
C MET A 180 23.42 0.55 -15.67
N ASP A 181 23.61 -0.76 -15.75
CA ASP A 181 24.72 -1.36 -16.49
C ASP A 181 24.38 -1.66 -17.96
N THR A 182 23.11 -1.91 -18.31
CA THR A 182 22.80 -2.53 -19.61
C THR A 182 21.62 -1.92 -20.38
N TRP A 183 20.70 -1.17 -19.75
CA TRP A 183 19.52 -0.68 -20.45
C TRP A 183 19.80 0.64 -21.16
N SER A 184 19.92 0.61 -22.49
CA SER A 184 20.22 1.80 -23.30
C SER A 184 19.25 2.97 -23.13
N PHE A 185 18.03 2.69 -22.65
CA PHE A 185 16.95 3.66 -22.39
C PHE A 185 16.80 4.08 -20.92
N PHE A 186 17.67 3.60 -20.02
CA PHE A 186 17.56 3.94 -18.60
C PHE A 186 17.73 5.44 -18.35
N SER A 187 16.83 5.98 -17.57
CA SER A 187 16.85 7.37 -17.10
C SER A 187 16.38 7.46 -15.67
N THR A 188 16.45 8.64 -15.05
CA THR A 188 15.99 8.86 -13.68
C THR A 188 14.47 8.63 -13.49
N SER A 189 13.68 8.73 -14.56
CA SER A 189 12.25 8.40 -14.51
C SER A 189 11.99 6.93 -14.19
N CYS A 190 12.94 6.04 -14.49
CA CYS A 190 12.83 4.61 -14.16
C CYS A 190 12.90 4.36 -12.64
N LEU A 191 13.52 5.27 -11.89
CA LEU A 191 13.70 5.13 -10.43
C LEU A 191 12.38 5.04 -9.68
N LYS A 192 11.32 5.67 -10.16
CA LYS A 192 9.98 5.61 -9.58
C LYS A 192 9.50 4.16 -9.33
N CYS A 193 9.78 3.27 -10.28
CA CYS A 193 9.42 1.85 -10.20
C CYS A 193 10.58 0.94 -9.77
N HIS A 194 11.82 1.37 -9.94
CA HIS A 194 13.00 0.50 -9.76
C HIS A 194 13.84 0.83 -8.53
N SER A 195 13.31 1.64 -7.63
CA SER A 195 13.91 1.91 -6.33
C SER A 195 12.86 1.90 -5.22
N THR A 196 13.31 1.93 -3.98
CA THR A 196 12.43 2.03 -2.80
C THR A 196 12.27 3.48 -2.40
N GLY A 197 11.04 3.98 -2.45
CA GLY A 197 10.68 5.30 -1.91
C GLY A 197 10.99 6.47 -2.82
N THR A 198 11.28 6.28 -4.12
CA THR A 198 11.32 7.43 -5.03
C THR A 198 9.92 7.98 -5.26
N ASP A 199 9.76 9.26 -5.02
CA ASP A 199 8.49 9.96 -5.17
C ASP A 199 7.97 9.92 -6.62
N TYR A 200 6.65 9.80 -6.77
CA TYR A 200 5.98 9.74 -8.07
C TYR A 200 5.65 11.13 -8.60
N ASP A 201 4.67 11.78 -7.98
CA ASP A 201 4.05 12.99 -8.49
C ASP A 201 4.09 14.14 -7.46
N LEU A 202 4.65 13.91 -6.31
CA LEU A 202 4.86 14.90 -5.27
C LEU A 202 6.27 14.79 -4.71
N VAL A 203 6.72 15.83 -4.05
CA VAL A 203 7.97 15.80 -3.29
C VAL A 203 7.62 15.53 -1.83
N ALA A 204 8.21 14.49 -1.25
CA ALA A 204 8.06 14.13 0.16
C ALA A 204 9.44 13.98 0.82
N ALA A 205 9.53 14.25 2.11
CA ALA A 205 10.71 13.94 2.91
C ALA A 205 10.38 12.71 3.76
N ASN A 206 10.71 11.53 3.24
CA ASN A 206 10.36 10.24 3.82
C ASN A 206 11.52 9.24 3.85
N ASN A 207 12.75 9.73 3.62
CA ASN A 207 13.98 8.95 3.58
C ASN A 207 13.98 7.87 2.47
N GLY A 208 13.28 8.11 1.37
CA GLY A 208 13.31 7.27 0.18
C GLY A 208 14.62 7.38 -0.59
N PHE A 209 14.71 6.63 -1.70
CA PHE A 209 15.91 6.64 -2.53
C PHE A 209 16.29 8.04 -3.03
N ASP A 210 15.32 8.82 -3.48
CA ASP A 210 15.52 10.17 -4.00
C ASP A 210 16.02 11.13 -2.91
N ASP A 211 15.45 11.09 -1.70
CA ASP A 211 15.92 11.88 -0.56
C ASP A 211 17.37 11.56 -0.22
N VAL A 212 17.69 10.27 -0.09
CA VAL A 212 19.03 9.81 0.28
C VAL A 212 20.03 10.09 -0.82
N ALA A 213 19.67 9.86 -2.07
CA ALA A 213 20.50 10.13 -3.22
C ALA A 213 20.80 11.63 -3.37
N ALA A 214 19.79 12.48 -3.19
CA ALA A 214 19.93 13.93 -3.21
C ALA A 214 20.84 14.44 -2.08
N ALA A 215 20.64 13.94 -0.85
CA ALA A 215 21.46 14.30 0.31
C ALA A 215 22.94 13.93 0.13
N LEU A 216 23.22 12.85 -0.63
CA LEU A 216 24.57 12.42 -0.98
C LEU A 216 25.14 13.11 -2.22
N GLY A 217 24.37 13.97 -2.89
CA GLY A 217 24.79 14.65 -4.12
C GLY A 217 24.86 13.72 -5.35
N TRP A 218 24.15 12.58 -5.32
CA TRP A 218 24.13 11.69 -6.46
C TRP A 218 23.29 12.27 -7.59
N VAL A 219 23.89 12.23 -8.80
CA VAL A 219 23.23 12.59 -10.05
C VAL A 219 23.48 11.49 -11.07
N TRP A 220 22.42 11.03 -11.74
CA TRP A 220 22.59 10.08 -12.83
C TRP A 220 23.31 10.74 -14.02
N VAL A 221 24.45 10.16 -14.40
CA VAL A 221 25.19 10.56 -15.58
C VAL A 221 25.16 9.39 -16.58
N GLY A 222 24.26 9.46 -17.55
CA GLY A 222 24.12 8.47 -18.61
C GLY A 222 25.23 8.56 -19.68
N PRO A 223 25.27 7.66 -20.66
CA PRO A 223 24.40 6.50 -20.80
C PRO A 223 24.75 5.35 -19.85
N PRO A 224 23.88 4.34 -19.72
CA PRO A 224 24.20 3.08 -19.04
C PRO A 224 25.40 2.40 -19.66
N ALA A 225 26.23 1.81 -18.83
CA ALA A 225 27.43 1.08 -19.25
C ALA A 225 27.86 0.08 -18.17
N PRO A 226 28.51 -1.04 -18.54
CA PRO A 226 29.04 -1.99 -17.58
C PRO A 226 29.91 -1.32 -16.51
N GLY A 227 29.64 -1.65 -15.23
CA GLY A 227 30.33 -1.10 -14.08
C GLY A 227 29.75 0.19 -13.50
N LYS A 228 28.67 0.75 -14.08
CA LYS A 228 27.96 1.91 -13.50
C LYS A 228 27.38 1.59 -12.13
N TRP A 229 26.83 0.38 -11.95
CA TRP A 229 26.35 -0.07 -10.67
C TRP A 229 27.46 -0.17 -9.62
N ASP A 230 28.60 -0.76 -9.96
CA ASP A 230 29.72 -0.90 -9.02
C ASP A 230 30.32 0.46 -8.63
N ALA A 231 30.39 1.39 -9.58
CA ALA A 231 30.80 2.77 -9.31
C ALA A 231 29.79 3.47 -8.36
N PHE A 232 28.49 3.32 -8.59
CA PHE A 232 27.44 3.85 -7.72
C PHE A 232 27.55 3.27 -6.31
N LYS A 233 27.64 1.95 -6.19
CA LYS A 233 27.76 1.25 -4.91
C LYS A 233 28.99 1.72 -4.10
N THR A 234 30.09 1.92 -4.77
CA THR A 234 31.34 2.37 -4.12
C THR A 234 31.24 3.81 -3.63
N ALA A 235 30.65 4.68 -4.44
CA ALA A 235 30.58 6.11 -4.12
C ALA A 235 29.44 6.45 -3.15
N TYR A 236 28.32 5.69 -3.18
CA TYR A 236 27.09 5.98 -2.45
C TYR A 236 26.54 4.77 -1.69
N PRO A 237 27.33 4.13 -0.80
CA PRO A 237 26.94 2.87 -0.16
C PRO A 237 25.66 2.98 0.67
N THR A 238 25.37 4.15 1.23
CA THR A 238 24.13 4.37 2.01
C THR A 238 22.88 4.37 1.14
N ALA A 239 22.97 4.81 -0.12
CA ALA A 239 21.84 4.82 -1.04
C ALA A 239 21.54 3.42 -1.60
N VAL A 240 22.50 2.50 -1.60
CA VAL A 240 22.34 1.17 -2.20
C VAL A 240 21.19 0.38 -1.56
N LYS A 241 20.96 0.50 -0.26
CA LYS A 241 19.88 -0.21 0.42
C LYS A 241 18.46 0.17 -0.05
N PHE A 242 18.34 1.29 -0.75
CA PHE A 242 17.11 1.78 -1.38
C PHE A 242 17.12 1.60 -2.91
N ALA A 243 18.27 1.33 -3.50
CA ALA A 243 18.46 1.23 -4.95
C ALA A 243 17.97 -0.12 -5.52
N THR A 244 16.79 -0.52 -5.13
CA THR A 244 16.15 -1.80 -5.48
C THR A 244 14.65 -1.72 -5.23
N ILE A 245 13.87 -2.61 -5.83
CA ILE A 245 12.49 -2.85 -5.43
C ILE A 245 12.55 -3.74 -4.19
N GLY A 246 12.56 -3.09 -3.03
CA GLY A 246 12.78 -3.72 -1.73
C GLY A 246 11.50 -4.17 -1.04
N CYS A 247 11.65 -4.62 0.20
CA CYS A 247 10.55 -5.10 1.03
C CYS A 247 9.44 -4.03 1.19
N GLU A 248 9.85 -2.78 1.36
CA GLU A 248 8.95 -1.66 1.64
C GLU A 248 8.09 -1.23 0.45
N ASN A 249 8.45 -1.61 -0.79
CA ASN A 249 7.58 -1.40 -1.94
C ASN A 249 6.27 -2.22 -1.85
N CYS A 250 6.31 -3.35 -1.13
CA CYS A 250 5.15 -4.23 -0.90
C CYS A 250 4.59 -4.13 0.52
N HIS A 251 5.41 -3.75 1.51
CA HIS A 251 5.02 -3.72 2.92
C HIS A 251 4.79 -2.30 3.48
N GLY A 252 5.12 -1.25 2.72
CA GLY A 252 5.09 0.13 3.18
C GLY A 252 6.32 0.52 4.00
N ALA A 253 6.42 1.81 4.37
CA ALA A 253 7.58 2.40 5.04
C ALA A 253 7.82 1.84 6.45
N GLY A 254 9.00 1.28 6.71
CA GLY A 254 9.29 0.41 7.83
C GLY A 254 9.72 1.08 9.15
N SER A 255 9.84 2.42 9.22
CA SER A 255 10.40 3.07 10.42
C SER A 255 9.57 2.85 11.69
N ASN A 256 8.24 2.74 11.59
CA ASN A 256 7.39 2.44 12.74
C ASN A 256 7.59 1.01 13.24
N HIS A 257 7.82 0.07 12.33
CA HIS A 257 8.14 -1.30 12.67
C HIS A 257 9.50 -1.41 13.35
N THR A 258 10.55 -0.80 12.78
CA THR A 258 11.90 -0.83 13.35
C THR A 258 12.02 -0.05 14.65
N SER A 259 11.18 0.94 14.92
CA SER A 259 11.10 1.64 16.20
C SER A 259 10.17 0.98 17.23
N PHE A 260 9.65 -0.23 16.92
CA PHE A 260 8.72 -0.99 17.77
C PHE A 260 7.42 -0.26 18.13
N GLN A 261 7.04 0.77 17.39
CA GLN A 261 5.74 1.42 17.51
C GLN A 261 4.62 0.59 16.89
N GLN A 262 4.99 -0.34 16.04
CA GLN A 262 4.13 -1.27 15.35
C GLN A 262 4.51 -2.70 15.73
N THR A 263 3.58 -3.45 16.29
CA THR A 263 3.85 -4.84 16.69
C THR A 263 3.89 -5.77 15.48
N GLY A 264 4.66 -6.86 15.58
CA GLY A 264 4.94 -7.72 14.43
C GLY A 264 3.69 -8.34 13.75
N SER A 265 2.57 -8.48 14.47
CA SER A 265 1.32 -9.00 13.89
C SER A 265 0.66 -8.00 12.95
N GLU A 266 0.69 -6.70 13.28
CA GLU A 266 0.14 -5.64 12.43
C GLU A 266 0.94 -5.49 11.15
N PHE A 267 2.27 -5.61 11.22
CA PHE A 267 3.13 -5.52 10.02
C PHE A 267 3.02 -6.75 9.12
N LYS A 268 2.82 -7.95 9.68
CA LYS A 268 2.64 -9.19 8.90
C LYS A 268 1.36 -9.21 8.07
N THR A 269 0.31 -8.57 8.55
CA THR A 269 -1.00 -8.55 7.85
C THR A 269 -1.08 -7.53 6.74
N MET A 270 -0.03 -6.73 6.52
CA MET A 270 -0.04 -5.61 5.59
C MET A 270 0.46 -5.94 4.19
N ALA A 271 1.14 -7.07 4.00
CA ALA A 271 1.38 -7.58 2.66
C ALA A 271 0.08 -8.21 2.17
N THR A 272 -0.62 -7.53 1.31
CA THR A 272 -1.74 -8.12 0.58
C THR A 272 -1.22 -8.70 -0.74
N PHE A 273 -1.79 -9.82 -1.18
CA PHE A 273 -1.58 -10.34 -2.54
C PHE A 273 -2.51 -9.67 -3.56
N GLU A 274 -3.15 -8.56 -3.17
CA GLU A 274 -3.97 -7.78 -4.10
C GLU A 274 -3.07 -7.14 -5.18
N ALA A 275 -3.45 -7.31 -6.44
CA ALA A 275 -2.71 -6.78 -7.59
C ALA A 275 -2.50 -5.26 -7.51
N GLY A 276 -3.35 -4.55 -6.79
CA GLY A 276 -3.25 -3.11 -6.59
C GLY A 276 -1.91 -2.64 -6.03
N VAL A 277 -1.28 -3.44 -5.15
CA VAL A 277 0.08 -3.14 -4.64
C VAL A 277 1.11 -3.18 -5.77
N CYS A 278 0.93 -4.08 -6.72
CA CYS A 278 1.83 -4.24 -7.86
C CYS A 278 1.63 -3.12 -8.91
N ASN A 279 0.41 -2.61 -9.02
CA ASN A 279 -0.01 -1.66 -10.05
C ASN A 279 0.61 -0.26 -9.92
N GLN A 280 1.31 0.02 -8.83
CA GLN A 280 2.13 1.23 -8.73
C GLN A 280 3.24 1.26 -9.80
N CYS A 281 3.78 0.09 -10.16
CA CYS A 281 4.90 -0.06 -11.10
C CYS A 281 4.51 -0.86 -12.34
N HIS A 282 3.58 -1.81 -12.21
CA HIS A 282 3.05 -2.61 -13.30
C HIS A 282 1.75 -1.99 -13.81
N ALA A 283 1.48 -2.12 -15.13
CA ALA A 283 0.20 -1.69 -15.68
C ALA A 283 -0.97 -2.50 -15.05
N GLU A 284 -2.13 -1.87 -14.86
CA GLU A 284 -3.31 -2.54 -14.27
C GLU A 284 -3.70 -3.83 -15.02
N SER A 285 -3.51 -3.87 -16.34
CA SER A 285 -3.75 -5.07 -17.16
C SER A 285 -2.87 -6.27 -16.75
N GLN A 286 -1.66 -6.02 -16.24
CA GLN A 286 -0.77 -7.07 -15.73
C GLN A 286 -1.19 -7.53 -14.33
N GLY A 287 -1.74 -6.62 -13.52
CA GLY A 287 -2.33 -6.94 -12.23
C GLY A 287 -3.50 -7.91 -12.34
N VAL A 288 -4.41 -7.66 -13.28
CA VAL A 288 -5.55 -8.57 -13.56
C VAL A 288 -5.06 -9.96 -13.98
N GLN A 289 -4.00 -10.05 -14.79
CA GLN A 289 -3.42 -11.34 -15.16
C GLN A 289 -2.84 -12.09 -13.96
N TYR A 290 -2.21 -11.38 -13.03
CA TYR A 290 -1.69 -11.96 -11.80
C TYR A 290 -2.84 -12.53 -10.93
N GLU A 291 -3.88 -11.74 -10.67
CA GLU A 291 -5.05 -12.20 -9.89
C GLU A 291 -5.75 -13.42 -10.50
N SER A 292 -5.82 -13.48 -11.84
CA SER A 292 -6.39 -14.62 -12.54
C SER A 292 -5.50 -15.88 -12.51
N SER A 293 -4.25 -15.76 -12.05
CA SER A 293 -3.28 -16.86 -11.96
C SER A 293 -3.18 -17.48 -10.57
N LEU A 294 -3.79 -16.84 -9.56
CA LEU A 294 -3.88 -17.35 -8.18
C LEU A 294 -5.05 -18.31 -8.00
#